data_9539b41ed2b8eb065eb5bdee1d6a0212
#
_entry.id   9539b41ed2b8eb065eb5bdee1d6a0212
#
_cell.length_a   1.000
_cell.length_b   1.000
_cell.length_c   1.000
_cell.angle_alpha   90.00
_cell.angle_beta   90.00
_cell.angle_gamma   90.00
#
_symmetry.space_group_name_H-M   'P 1'
#
loop_
_entity.id
_entity.type
_entity.pdbx_description
1 polymer ?
#
loop_
_entity_poly.entity_id
_entity_poly.type
_entity_poly.pdbx_seq_one_letter_code
_entity_poly.pdbx_strand_id
1 'polypeptide(L)'
;MVVMNSECSDILTELESWYARENGVYLLHNVRQALEKVLDTSFGYHLLQLGLTSGQPLFEASPINHRIYSSTRAGEGITLVSDHRELPLESDSVDAVIAHHSLEFTDNPHQVLREIQRVLTPQGQLLLIGFNPYSI
;
A
#
# COMPACT_ATOMS: atom_id res chain seq x y z
N MET A 1 15.08 3.31 -8.31
CA MET A 1 15.72 3.72 -7.06
C MET A 1 16.34 2.52 -6.38
N VAL A 2 17.54 2.68 -5.88
CA VAL A 2 18.24 1.61 -5.19
C VAL A 2 18.14 1.85 -3.70
N VAL A 3 17.64 0.88 -2.98
CA VAL A 3 17.55 0.96 -1.54
C VAL A 3 18.74 0.30 -0.91
N MET A 4 19.32 0.97 0.02
CA MET A 4 20.49 0.52 0.69
C MET A 4 20.22 0.37 2.14
N ASN A 5 20.46 -0.79 2.64
CA ASN A 5 20.60 -1.08 4.03
C ASN A 5 19.59 -0.47 4.96
N SER A 6 19.80 -0.53 5.84
CA SER A 6 19.48 -0.62 7.17
C SER A 6 18.64 0.46 7.76
N GLU A 7 18.61 1.60 7.25
CA GLU A 7 17.93 2.73 7.84
C GLU A 7 16.51 2.85 7.27
N CYS A 8 15.72 1.81 7.50
CA CYS A 8 14.36 1.74 6.98
C CYS A 8 13.51 2.94 7.42
N SER A 9 13.68 3.38 8.66
CA SER A 9 12.95 4.54 9.16
C SER A 9 13.34 5.84 8.46
N ASP A 10 14.61 5.97 8.06
CA ASP A 10 15.08 7.12 7.30
C ASP A 10 14.51 7.13 5.89
N ILE A 11 14.43 5.95 5.26
CA ILE A 11 13.82 5.78 3.95
C ILE A 11 12.35 6.18 4.00
N LEU A 12 11.62 5.73 5.01
CA LEU A 12 10.21 6.07 5.18
C LEU A 12 10.03 7.58 5.35
N THR A 13 10.88 8.21 6.14
CA THR A 13 10.83 9.64 6.36
C THR A 13 11.12 10.42 5.08
N GLU A 14 12.09 9.97 4.31
CA GLU A 14 12.42 10.58 3.02
C GLU A 14 11.27 10.43 2.01
N LEU A 15 10.63 9.27 1.95
CA LEU A 15 9.49 9.06 1.08
C LEU A 15 8.32 9.96 1.45
N GLU A 16 8.00 10.07 2.74
CA GLU A 16 6.93 10.94 3.20
C GLU A 16 7.22 12.40 2.84
N SER A 17 8.45 12.83 3.04
CA SER A 17 8.90 14.17 2.68
C SER A 17 8.83 14.40 1.17
N TRP A 18 9.24 13.40 0.38
CA TRP A 18 9.21 13.51 -1.07
C TRP A 18 7.78 13.63 -1.59
N TYR A 19 6.85 12.84 -1.06
CA TYR A 19 5.44 12.93 -1.45
C TYR A 19 4.79 14.25 -1.05
N ALA A 20 5.33 14.94 -0.06
CA ALA A 20 4.86 16.25 0.35
C ALA A 20 5.35 17.37 -0.57
N ARG A 21 6.38 17.12 -1.40
CA ARG A 21 6.90 18.09 -2.35
C ARG A 21 6.07 18.11 -3.61
N GLU A 22 6.27 19.13 -4.42
CA GLU A 22 5.51 19.37 -5.65
C GLU A 22 5.48 18.16 -6.59
N ASN A 23 6.63 17.55 -6.87
CA ASN A 23 6.72 16.38 -7.75
C ASN A 23 6.00 15.15 -7.19
N GLY A 24 6.12 14.94 -5.88
CA GLY A 24 5.46 13.83 -5.21
C GLY A 24 3.95 14.00 -5.17
N VAL A 25 3.49 15.21 -4.89
CA VAL A 25 2.05 15.54 -4.91
C VAL A 25 1.47 15.31 -6.30
N TYR A 26 2.18 15.73 -7.32
CA TYR A 26 1.76 15.53 -8.72
C TYR A 26 1.66 14.04 -9.07
N LEU A 27 2.68 13.26 -8.72
CA LEU A 27 2.69 11.83 -8.96
C LEU A 27 1.55 11.14 -8.22
N LEU A 28 1.34 11.49 -6.96
CA LEU A 28 0.29 10.90 -6.14
C LEU A 28 -1.09 11.20 -6.73
N HIS A 29 -1.28 12.41 -7.24
CA HIS A 29 -2.51 12.79 -7.94
C HIS A 29 -2.74 11.90 -9.17
N ASN A 30 -1.70 11.68 -9.98
CA ASN A 30 -1.79 10.82 -11.15
C ASN A 30 -2.08 9.37 -10.79
N VAL A 31 -1.47 8.86 -9.73
CA VAL A 31 -1.73 7.52 -9.22
C VAL A 31 -3.19 7.38 -8.80
N ARG A 32 -3.71 8.37 -8.06
CA ARG A 32 -5.12 8.37 -7.64
C ARG A 32 -6.07 8.38 -8.81
N GLN A 33 -5.77 9.16 -9.85
CA GLN A 33 -6.59 9.17 -11.06
C GLN A 33 -6.58 7.82 -11.78
N ALA A 34 -5.43 7.18 -11.88
CA ALA A 34 -5.32 5.87 -12.50
C ALA A 34 -6.09 4.79 -11.70
N LEU A 35 -6.06 4.89 -10.39
CA LEU A 35 -6.76 3.96 -9.50
C LEU A 35 -8.27 4.17 -9.49
N GLU A 36 -8.72 5.39 -9.74
CA GLU A 36 -10.14 5.74 -9.66
C GLU A 36 -11.01 4.83 -10.51
N LYS A 37 -10.60 4.57 -11.73
CA LYS A 37 -11.34 3.70 -12.66
C LYS A 37 -11.41 2.25 -12.17
N VAL A 38 -10.33 1.76 -11.58
CA VAL A 38 -10.27 0.38 -11.09
C VAL A 38 -11.04 0.24 -9.78
N LEU A 39 -10.84 1.18 -8.87
CA LEU A 39 -11.48 1.15 -7.55
C LEU A 39 -12.99 1.36 -7.64
N ASP A 40 -13.46 2.12 -8.61
CA ASP A 40 -14.89 2.39 -8.81
C ASP A 40 -15.68 1.10 -9.06
N THR A 41 -15.04 0.06 -9.59
CA THR A 41 -15.66 -1.24 -9.85
C THR A 41 -15.36 -2.28 -8.78
N SER A 42 -14.69 -1.91 -7.71
CA SER A 42 -14.36 -2.82 -6.62
C SER A 42 -15.60 -3.10 -5.75
N PHE A 43 -15.80 -4.38 -5.43
CA PHE A 43 -16.92 -4.82 -4.60
C PHE A 43 -16.42 -5.55 -3.39
N GLY A 44 -17.18 -5.49 -2.30
CA GLY A 44 -16.93 -6.26 -1.12
C GLY A 44 -17.08 -5.46 0.16
N TYR A 45 -16.61 -6.03 1.25
CA TYR A 45 -16.79 -5.48 2.59
C TYR A 45 -15.55 -4.82 3.15
N HIS A 46 -14.38 -5.30 2.75
CA HIS A 46 -13.11 -4.86 3.36
C HIS A 46 -12.07 -4.53 2.31
N LEU A 47 -11.42 -3.38 2.48
CA LEU A 47 -10.29 -2.95 1.67
C LEU A 47 -9.10 -2.72 2.59
N LEU A 48 -7.93 -3.20 2.18
CA LEU A 48 -6.67 -3.02 2.90
C LEU A 48 -5.69 -2.24 2.04
N GLN A 49 -5.18 -1.14 2.56
CA GLN A 49 -4.01 -0.49 1.98
C GLN A 49 -2.78 -0.79 2.83
N LEU A 50 -1.77 -1.38 2.20
CA LEU A 50 -0.44 -1.53 2.79
C LEU A 50 0.45 -0.44 2.25
N GLY A 51 1.08 0.31 3.14
CA GLY A 51 1.95 1.40 2.73
C GLY A 51 3.18 1.49 3.59
N LEU A 52 4.24 2.06 3.06
CA LEU A 52 5.41 2.42 3.84
C LEU A 52 5.22 3.76 4.52
N THR A 53 4.42 4.63 3.94
CA THR A 53 4.23 5.99 4.41
C THR A 53 2.84 6.18 5.00
N SER A 54 2.68 7.20 5.81
CA SER A 54 1.40 7.60 6.36
C SER A 54 0.85 8.84 5.62
N GLY A 55 -0.42 9.14 5.84
CA GLY A 55 -1.03 10.35 5.29
C GLY A 55 -1.30 10.32 3.79
N GLN A 56 -1.25 9.15 3.17
CA GLN A 56 -1.39 9.03 1.72
C GLN A 56 -2.39 7.93 1.33
N PRO A 57 -3.66 8.05 1.77
CA PRO A 57 -4.66 7.06 1.40
C PRO A 57 -4.95 7.11 -0.09
N LEU A 58 -5.07 5.93 -0.71
CA LEU A 58 -5.33 5.77 -2.15
C LEU A 58 -6.68 5.11 -2.43
N PHE A 59 -7.46 4.86 -1.39
CA PHE A 59 -8.71 4.08 -1.48
C PHE A 59 -9.98 4.92 -1.57
N GLU A 60 -9.86 6.23 -1.70
CA GLU A 60 -11.01 7.15 -1.58
C GLU A 60 -12.08 6.93 -2.65
N ALA A 61 -11.67 6.49 -3.85
CA ALA A 61 -12.60 6.24 -4.94
C ALA A 61 -13.33 4.90 -4.82
N SER A 62 -12.94 4.03 -3.87
CA SER A 62 -13.57 2.73 -3.71
C SER A 62 -14.92 2.84 -3.01
N PRO A 63 -15.95 2.09 -3.49
CA PRO A 63 -17.23 2.01 -2.80
C PRO A 63 -17.20 1.14 -1.53
N ILE A 64 -16.09 0.44 -1.29
CA ILE A 64 -15.94 -0.39 -0.08
C ILE A 64 -15.85 0.51 1.14
N ASN A 65 -16.73 0.30 2.12
CA ASN A 65 -16.83 1.18 3.29
C ASN A 65 -15.81 0.92 4.37
N HIS A 66 -15.49 -0.35 4.65
CA HIS A 66 -14.52 -0.69 5.67
C HIS A 66 -13.11 -0.69 5.07
N ARG A 67 -12.31 0.27 5.49
CA ARG A 67 -10.97 0.51 4.94
C ARG A 67 -9.94 0.45 6.04
N ILE A 68 -8.95 -0.43 5.85
CA ILE A 68 -7.83 -0.60 6.77
C ILE A 68 -6.60 -0.01 6.10
N TYR A 69 -5.96 0.91 6.77
CA TYR A 69 -4.71 1.50 6.30
C TYR A 69 -3.60 1.07 7.23
N SER A 70 -2.72 0.20 6.74
CA SER A 70 -1.65 -0.38 7.52
C SER A 70 -0.28 0.11 7.08
N SER A 71 0.56 0.40 8.05
CA SER A 71 1.98 0.65 7.86
C SER A 71 2.75 -0.09 8.96
N THR A 72 4.06 -0.13 8.82
CA THR A 72 4.94 -0.73 9.84
C THR A 72 5.13 0.18 11.03
N ARG A 73 4.72 1.43 10.94
CA ARG A 73 4.76 2.40 12.06
C ARG A 73 3.49 3.23 12.08
N ALA A 74 3.17 3.75 13.25
CA ALA A 74 2.03 4.65 13.42
C ALA A 74 2.23 5.95 12.65
N GLY A 75 1.13 6.56 12.23
CA GLY A 75 1.15 7.82 11.50
C GLY A 75 -0.25 8.26 11.14
N GLU A 76 -0.33 9.36 10.40
CA GLU A 76 -1.59 9.94 9.99
C GLU A 76 -2.41 8.97 9.13
N GLY A 77 -3.61 8.69 9.57
CA GLY A 77 -4.54 7.82 8.87
C GLY A 77 -4.28 6.32 9.05
N ILE A 78 -3.18 5.95 9.68
CA ILE A 78 -2.84 4.55 9.90
C ILE A 78 -3.75 3.97 10.98
N THR A 79 -4.53 2.96 10.60
CA THR A 79 -5.47 2.29 11.51
C THR A 79 -4.94 0.95 12.01
N LEU A 80 -3.88 0.42 11.39
CA LEU A 80 -3.28 -0.85 11.78
C LEU A 80 -1.78 -0.78 11.60
N VAL A 81 -1.04 -0.88 12.71
CA VAL A 81 0.42 -1.03 12.65
C VAL A 81 0.73 -2.52 12.65
N SER A 82 1.37 -3.00 11.60
CA SER A 82 1.65 -4.43 11.46
C SER A 82 2.91 -4.69 10.65
N ASP A 83 3.48 -5.86 10.87
CA ASP A 83 4.51 -6.41 10.00
C ASP A 83 3.81 -7.02 8.78
N HIS A 84 4.11 -6.53 7.60
CA HIS A 84 3.44 -7.00 6.39
C HIS A 84 3.84 -8.42 5.98
N ARG A 85 4.85 -8.98 6.62
CA ARG A 85 5.23 -10.39 6.46
C ARG A 85 4.31 -11.33 7.25
N GLU A 86 3.57 -10.79 8.21
CA GLU A 86 2.64 -11.54 9.05
C GLU A 86 1.45 -10.63 9.38
N LEU A 87 0.49 -10.57 8.46
CA LEU A 87 -0.67 -9.70 8.63
C LEU A 87 -1.62 -10.27 9.69
N PRO A 88 -2.03 -9.46 10.68
CA PRO A 88 -2.96 -9.89 11.73
C PRO A 88 -4.41 -9.89 11.24
N LEU A 89 -4.64 -10.51 10.10
CA LEU A 89 -5.95 -10.60 9.45
C LEU A 89 -6.20 -12.06 9.07
N GLU A 90 -7.45 -12.44 9.08
CA GLU A 90 -7.85 -13.78 8.68
C GLU A 90 -7.61 -14.04 7.20
N SER A 91 -7.44 -15.30 6.84
CA SER A 91 -7.40 -15.70 5.43
C SER A 91 -8.73 -15.42 4.76
N ASP A 92 -8.68 -15.06 3.49
CA ASP A 92 -9.89 -14.79 2.69
C ASP A 92 -10.81 -13.73 3.32
N SER A 93 -10.23 -12.70 3.92
CA SER A 93 -11.00 -11.70 4.67
C SER A 93 -11.10 -10.33 3.98
N VAL A 94 -10.29 -10.10 2.95
CA VAL A 94 -10.18 -8.77 2.33
C VAL A 94 -10.50 -8.88 0.85
N ASP A 95 -11.29 -7.95 0.35
CA ASP A 95 -11.77 -7.97 -1.03
C ASP A 95 -10.87 -7.21 -1.99
N ALA A 96 -10.12 -6.26 -1.49
CA ALA A 96 -9.14 -5.51 -2.28
C ALA A 96 -7.94 -5.13 -1.42
N VAL A 97 -6.76 -5.21 -2.00
CA VAL A 97 -5.51 -4.77 -1.38
C VAL A 97 -4.84 -3.76 -2.30
N ILE A 98 -4.50 -2.61 -1.75
CA ILE A 98 -3.63 -1.64 -2.42
C ILE A 98 -2.27 -1.74 -1.72
N ALA A 99 -1.26 -2.18 -2.46
CA ALA A 99 0.10 -2.30 -1.95
C ALA A 99 0.94 -1.15 -2.51
N HIS A 100 1.21 -0.14 -1.66
CA HIS A 100 1.91 1.08 -2.02
C HIS A 100 3.33 1.04 -1.48
N HIS A 101 4.29 0.80 -2.36
CA HIS A 101 5.71 0.63 -2.03
C HIS A 101 5.98 -0.49 -1.03
N SER A 102 5.11 -1.50 -0.99
CA SER A 102 5.18 -2.55 0.03
C SER A 102 6.21 -3.63 -0.27
N LEU A 103 6.67 -3.73 -1.51
CA LEU A 103 7.59 -4.79 -1.92
C LEU A 103 9.01 -4.33 -2.16
N GLU A 104 9.23 -3.04 -2.42
CA GLU A 104 10.54 -2.52 -2.85
C GLU A 104 11.53 -2.39 -1.70
N PHE A 105 11.03 -2.23 -0.49
CA PHE A 105 11.85 -1.91 0.68
C PHE A 105 11.81 -3.00 1.75
N THR A 106 11.32 -4.18 1.40
CA THR A 106 11.29 -5.30 2.32
C THR A 106 12.40 -6.30 2.01
N ASP A 107 12.90 -6.95 3.04
CA ASP A 107 13.89 -8.01 2.90
C ASP A 107 13.28 -9.27 2.26
N ASN A 108 11.98 -9.44 2.36
CA ASN A 108 11.32 -10.65 1.91
C ASN A 108 10.01 -10.33 1.18
N PRO A 109 10.10 -9.83 -0.07
CA PRO A 109 8.90 -9.48 -0.85
C PRO A 109 8.00 -10.68 -1.14
N HIS A 110 8.56 -11.88 -1.27
CA HIS A 110 7.76 -13.07 -1.50
C HIS A 110 6.86 -13.40 -0.32
N GLN A 111 7.34 -13.20 0.89
CA GLN A 111 6.53 -13.44 2.08
C GLN A 111 5.40 -12.42 2.19
N VAL A 112 5.67 -11.17 1.86
CA VAL A 112 4.64 -10.12 1.83
C VAL A 112 3.57 -10.46 0.80
N LEU A 113 3.97 -10.89 -0.40
CA LEU A 113 3.02 -11.31 -1.44
C LEU A 113 2.18 -12.51 -1.00
N ARG A 114 2.78 -13.47 -0.32
CA ARG A 114 2.04 -14.62 0.21
C ARG A 114 1.00 -14.19 1.23
N GLU A 115 1.33 -13.25 2.10
CA GLU A 115 0.38 -12.74 3.08
C GLU A 115 -0.76 -11.96 2.42
N ILE A 116 -0.45 -11.16 1.40
CA ILE A 116 -1.47 -10.49 0.61
C ILE A 116 -2.40 -11.52 -0.03
N GLN A 117 -1.83 -12.54 -0.65
CA GLN A 117 -2.60 -13.60 -1.29
C GLN A 117 -3.46 -14.36 -0.27
N ARG A 118 -2.91 -14.60 0.92
CA ARG A 118 -3.62 -15.31 1.99
C ARG A 118 -4.86 -14.55 2.45
N VAL A 119 -4.74 -13.24 2.67
CA VAL A 119 -5.84 -12.42 3.18
C VAL A 119 -6.86 -12.06 2.12
N LEU A 120 -6.48 -12.05 0.85
CA LEU A 120 -7.40 -11.76 -0.24
C LEU A 120 -8.40 -12.89 -0.43
N THR A 121 -9.66 -12.51 -0.66
CA THR A 121 -10.67 -13.47 -1.11
C THR A 121 -10.29 -14.03 -2.48
N PRO A 122 -10.84 -15.20 -2.88
CA PRO A 122 -10.50 -15.78 -4.18
C PRO A 122 -10.77 -14.88 -5.38
N GLN A 123 -11.69 -13.95 -5.26
CA GLN A 123 -12.04 -12.99 -6.32
C GLN A 123 -11.52 -11.58 -6.00
N GLY A 124 -10.67 -11.47 -5.00
CA GLY A 124 -10.14 -10.18 -4.57
C GLY A 124 -9.14 -9.61 -5.56
N GLN A 125 -9.00 -8.29 -5.52
CA GLN A 125 -8.08 -7.54 -6.39
C GLN A 125 -6.85 -7.10 -5.64
N LEU A 126 -5.69 -7.22 -6.27
CA LEU A 126 -4.45 -6.62 -5.80
C LEU A 126 -4.04 -5.51 -6.75
N LEU A 127 -3.84 -4.32 -6.19
CA LEU A 127 -3.32 -3.16 -6.90
C LEU A 127 -1.93 -2.85 -6.35
N LEU A 128 -0.94 -3.08 -7.19
CA LEU A 128 0.46 -2.85 -6.83
C LEU A 128 0.94 -1.51 -7.36
N ILE A 129 1.47 -0.70 -6.47
CA ILE A 129 2.04 0.60 -6.81
C ILE A 129 3.46 0.65 -6.27
N GLY A 130 4.41 0.90 -7.15
CA GLY A 130 5.81 0.96 -6.76
C GLY A 130 6.66 1.62 -7.83
N PHE A 131 7.92 1.81 -7.51
CA PHE A 131 8.88 2.26 -8.50
C PHE A 131 9.30 1.09 -9.37
N ASN A 132 9.32 1.31 -10.68
CA ASN A 132 9.86 0.34 -11.61
C ASN A 132 11.37 0.55 -11.73
N PRO A 133 12.20 -0.39 -11.28
CA PRO A 133 13.66 -0.21 -11.34
C PRO A 133 14.21 -0.18 -12.77
N TYR A 134 13.42 -0.61 -13.74
CA TYR A 134 13.82 -0.63 -15.15
C TYR A 134 13.26 0.56 -15.93
N SER A 135 12.46 1.39 -15.28
CA SER A 135 11.90 2.59 -15.88
C SER A 135 12.84 3.76 -15.63
N ILE A 136 13.29 4.36 -16.67
CA ILE A 136 14.23 5.47 -16.59
C ILE A 136 13.56 6.76 -17.00
#